data_5d20c25b6e3233897284b5a28b593d57
#
_entry.id   5d20c25b6e3233897284b5a28b593d57
#
_cell.length_a   1.000
_cell.length_b   1.000
_cell.length_c   1.000
_cell.angle_alpha   90.00
_cell.angle_beta   90.00
_cell.angle_gamma   90.00
#
_symmetry.space_group_name_H-M   'P 1'
#
loop_
_entity.id
_entity.type
_entity.pdbx_description
1 polymer ?
#
loop_
_entity_poly.entity_id
_entity_poly.type
_entity_poly.pdbx_seq_one_letter_code
_entity_poly.pdbx_strand_id
1 'polypeptide(L)'
;MKKYYLILCSLVISISTIAQVNNSEIIRKDTKVISKSTSLTSNSSINSAATVIWQDDCSDITNWNLSNTSIPPLDWSLEMDPAAIPVTALSPMASPTASNGYLFINSDGTGGLDNDGTPVECTATSSLIDLTGWPYVQLTFSHNYRWWQDTRAVRVSADGGVNWTQFDLTDANGYPSLQNSNNPQNEIINISALAGNQDSVMVQFYYFDNDFWAWYWAVDDVMISEIPNNAMAITETVQGGWWQGYTATGGDGYDYTFKPLSQLSANPYSFEAVLRNAGIASQNSYLSTEVIDDMGTTVFSDVSNSQLLDVTFPQDTFVINSTFTPASTAVYTINMWGTGDSTSTNTESLITTVTEFIYGRDNDTPNGSWRVGRSCGGMIVGVKYDMYADETLYGLQVHIDDQSVVGTSVYAVLYEDDPEGDPIYLTQTDDYILTSADLGNWIEIPFDGGEDLFSGTGYVAAVGGYANPIDTFLVSNSGTSQGGTYIQDNGCDIGSNGFGYWYTISELPMIRMSFDISVLSVDNVSIGEFTLHPNPNNGVFTIELNNIKVDDYRISITNVLGQEVYTSASSNNTISSQTIDLSDLGKGIYILEVSNSEATISEKIIIE
;
A
#
# COMPACT_ATOMS: atom_id res chain seq x y z
N MET A 1 46.47 11.08 42.76
CA MET A 1 46.47 12.18 41.80
C MET A 1 45.29 12.01 40.89
N LYS A 2 44.22 12.74 41.23
CA LYS A 2 43.02 12.89 40.41
C LYS A 2 43.28 13.95 39.37
N LYS A 3 42.89 13.73 38.13
CA LYS A 3 42.32 14.70 37.21
C LYS A 3 42.46 14.19 35.77
N TYR A 4 41.38 14.52 35.00
CA TYR A 4 41.20 14.35 33.54
C TYR A 4 40.54 13.05 33.07
N TYR A 5 39.25 12.99 33.24
CA TYR A 5 38.31 12.42 32.25
C TYR A 5 36.93 13.10 32.45
N LEU A 6 36.85 14.30 31.96
CA LEU A 6 35.56 15.02 31.82
C LEU A 6 35.80 16.05 30.71
N ILE A 7 35.56 15.66 29.50
CA ILE A 7 35.28 16.43 28.28
C ILE A 7 35.46 15.46 27.12
N LEU A 8 34.43 14.63 26.85
CA LEU A 8 34.18 14.01 25.53
C LEU A 8 32.78 13.32 25.55
N CYS A 9 31.78 14.04 26.03
CA CYS A 9 30.40 13.59 25.97
C CYS A 9 29.47 14.71 25.53
N SER A 10 29.88 15.55 24.59
CA SER A 10 29.01 16.63 24.11
C SER A 10 29.18 16.92 22.61
N LEU A 11 29.54 15.90 21.81
CA LEU A 11 29.59 16.09 20.36
C LEU A 11 29.21 14.83 19.57
N VAL A 12 28.21 14.08 20.02
CA VAL A 12 27.60 12.98 19.26
C VAL A 12 26.07 13.02 19.40
N ILE A 13 25.51 14.21 19.52
CA ILE A 13 24.04 14.38 19.48
C ILE A 13 23.72 15.41 18.40
N SER A 14 23.98 15.05 17.14
CA SER A 14 23.44 15.80 16.01
C SER A 14 23.57 15.12 14.65
N ILE A 15 23.72 13.79 14.57
CA ILE A 15 23.67 13.07 13.28
C ILE A 15 22.85 11.76 13.47
N SER A 16 21.70 11.82 14.08
CA SER A 16 20.82 10.66 14.20
C SER A 16 19.35 10.98 13.90
N THR A 17 19.11 11.95 13.03
CA THR A 17 17.75 12.24 12.52
C THR A 17 17.62 11.91 11.04
N ILE A 18 18.34 10.90 10.54
CA ILE A 18 18.17 10.42 9.18
C ILE A 18 17.82 8.94 9.27
N ALA A 19 16.57 8.63 8.95
CA ALA A 19 16.00 7.28 8.83
C ALA A 19 16.26 6.38 10.05
N GLN A 20 15.80 6.74 11.21
CA GLN A 20 15.33 5.74 12.15
C GLN A 20 14.12 5.07 11.50
N VAL A 21 14.34 3.89 10.93
CA VAL A 21 13.28 2.90 10.92
C VAL A 21 12.85 2.80 12.38
N ASN A 22 11.65 3.22 12.66
CA ASN A 22 11.15 3.19 14.01
C ASN A 22 11.11 1.72 14.40
N ASN A 23 11.98 1.25 15.32
CA ASN A 23 12.02 -0.16 15.73
C ASN A 23 10.64 -0.68 16.15
N SER A 24 9.75 0.25 16.51
CA SER A 24 8.36 -0.03 16.84
C SER A 24 7.49 -0.43 15.63
N GLU A 25 7.92 -0.18 14.39
CA GLU A 25 7.18 -0.52 13.16
C GLU A 25 7.64 -1.85 12.53
N ILE A 26 8.67 -2.48 13.09
CA ILE A 26 9.24 -3.72 12.58
C ILE A 26 8.84 -4.86 13.50
N ILE A 27 8.05 -5.78 12.98
CA ILE A 27 7.66 -7.02 13.66
C ILE A 27 8.45 -8.17 13.06
N ARG A 28 9.07 -9.00 13.89
CA ARG A 28 9.79 -10.17 13.41
C ARG A 28 8.81 -11.17 12.79
N LYS A 29 9.12 -11.70 11.60
CA LYS A 29 8.25 -12.60 10.83
C LYS A 29 7.88 -13.89 11.59
N ASP A 30 8.78 -14.42 12.40
CA ASP A 30 8.56 -15.62 13.20
C ASP A 30 7.54 -15.42 14.35
N THR A 31 7.15 -14.19 14.61
CA THR A 31 6.03 -13.90 15.47
C THR A 31 4.77 -14.00 14.62
N LYS A 32 4.10 -15.15 14.66
CA LYS A 32 2.81 -15.38 13.98
C LYS A 32 1.77 -14.41 14.54
N VAL A 33 1.81 -13.16 14.10
CA VAL A 33 0.74 -12.20 14.33
C VAL A 33 -0.34 -12.57 13.32
N ILE A 34 -1.22 -13.50 13.70
CA ILE A 34 -2.51 -13.59 13.05
C ILE A 34 -3.24 -12.31 13.49
N SER A 35 -2.97 -11.23 12.76
CA SER A 35 -3.79 -10.05 12.85
C SER A 35 -5.15 -10.44 12.27
N LYS A 36 -6.07 -10.86 13.11
CA LYS A 36 -7.47 -10.63 12.84
C LYS A 36 -7.64 -9.12 12.86
N SER A 37 -7.22 -8.48 11.78
CA SER A 37 -7.67 -7.16 11.46
C SER A 37 -9.13 -7.30 11.07
N THR A 38 -10.01 -7.34 12.05
CA THR A 38 -11.31 -6.75 11.88
C THR A 38 -11.06 -5.25 11.89
N SER A 39 -10.38 -4.72 10.88
CA SER A 39 -10.59 -3.34 10.52
C SER A 39 -12.04 -3.30 10.07
N LEU A 40 -12.91 -3.01 10.99
CA LEU A 40 -14.20 -2.43 10.67
C LEU A 40 -13.84 -1.14 9.93
N THR A 41 -13.66 -1.21 8.61
CA THR A 41 -13.72 -0.04 7.76
C THR A 41 -15.15 0.42 7.83
N SER A 42 -15.48 1.08 8.93
CA SER A 42 -16.81 1.63 9.15
C SER A 42 -16.95 2.96 8.41
N ASN A 43 -16.86 2.92 7.08
CA ASN A 43 -17.59 3.87 6.27
C ASN A 43 -19.07 3.43 6.25
N SER A 44 -19.64 3.13 7.42
CA SER A 44 -21.05 2.82 7.53
C SER A 44 -21.87 4.11 7.44
N SER A 45 -22.04 4.61 6.23
CA SER A 45 -23.03 5.63 5.95
C SER A 45 -24.40 5.01 6.08
N ILE A 46 -25.07 5.28 7.18
CA ILE A 46 -26.46 4.89 7.41
C ILE A 46 -27.33 5.74 6.48
N ASN A 47 -27.95 5.13 5.50
CA ASN A 47 -28.75 5.81 4.49
C ASN A 47 -30.19 6.12 4.98
N SER A 48 -30.33 6.61 6.23
CA SER A 48 -31.55 7.20 6.75
C SER A 48 -31.21 8.45 7.54
N ALA A 49 -31.96 9.52 7.35
CA ALA A 49 -31.80 10.74 8.14
C ALA A 49 -32.20 10.47 9.60
N ALA A 50 -31.26 10.03 10.42
CA ALA A 50 -31.46 9.90 11.86
C ALA A 50 -31.71 11.27 12.47
N THR A 51 -32.67 11.39 13.41
CA THR A 51 -32.89 12.63 14.14
C THR A 51 -31.72 12.82 15.11
N VAL A 52 -30.96 13.91 14.94
CA VAL A 52 -29.92 14.32 15.88
C VAL A 52 -30.57 14.87 17.15
N ILE A 53 -30.21 14.35 18.31
CA ILE A 53 -30.75 14.74 19.60
C ILE A 53 -29.75 15.64 20.32
N TRP A 54 -28.47 15.30 20.27
CA TRP A 54 -27.37 16.06 20.85
C TRP A 54 -26.12 15.85 19.99
N GLN A 55 -25.29 16.90 19.86
CA GLN A 55 -24.01 16.83 19.18
C GLN A 55 -23.01 17.83 19.73
N ASP A 56 -21.74 17.53 19.55
CA ASP A 56 -20.60 18.40 19.83
C ASP A 56 -19.53 18.16 18.77
N ASP A 57 -19.11 19.20 18.08
CA ASP A 57 -18.07 19.16 17.05
C ASP A 57 -16.67 19.36 17.64
N CYS A 58 -16.55 19.21 18.96
CA CYS A 58 -15.32 19.32 19.73
C CYS A 58 -14.53 20.63 19.53
N SER A 59 -15.16 21.70 19.00
CA SER A 59 -14.52 23.00 18.75
C SER A 59 -14.37 23.86 20.01
N ASP A 60 -15.04 23.51 21.11
CA ASP A 60 -14.97 24.23 22.37
C ASP A 60 -14.74 23.27 23.56
N ILE A 61 -13.50 23.28 24.08
CA ILE A 61 -13.11 22.43 25.21
C ILE A 61 -13.95 22.69 26.47
N THR A 62 -14.59 23.85 26.61
CA THR A 62 -15.42 24.20 27.78
C THR A 62 -16.74 23.45 27.82
N ASN A 63 -17.15 22.78 26.73
CA ASN A 63 -18.28 21.85 26.69
C ASN A 63 -17.97 20.54 27.45
N TRP A 64 -16.70 20.29 27.75
CA TRP A 64 -16.20 19.08 28.35
C TRP A 64 -15.61 19.34 29.74
N ASN A 65 -16.03 18.59 30.74
CA ASN A 65 -15.45 18.61 32.07
C ASN A 65 -14.25 17.65 32.10
N LEU A 66 -13.05 18.19 32.23
CA LEU A 66 -11.80 17.45 32.22
C LEU A 66 -11.40 16.99 33.61
N SER A 67 -10.84 15.79 33.71
CA SER A 67 -10.28 15.26 34.95
C SER A 67 -9.14 14.31 34.65
N ASN A 68 -8.07 14.35 35.46
CA ASN A 68 -6.93 13.47 35.31
C ASN A 68 -6.38 13.00 36.66
N THR A 69 -5.72 11.83 36.64
CA THR A 69 -4.86 11.31 37.70
C THR A 69 -3.43 11.07 37.20
N SER A 70 -3.09 11.64 36.05
CA SER A 70 -1.81 11.51 35.36
C SER A 70 -0.63 12.02 36.19
N ILE A 71 0.55 11.42 36.00
CA ILE A 71 1.81 11.81 36.66
C ILE A 71 2.91 11.94 35.57
N PRO A 72 3.34 13.15 35.18
CA PRO A 72 2.82 14.47 35.57
C PRO A 72 1.38 14.72 35.08
N PRO A 73 0.65 15.70 35.63
CA PRO A 73 -0.71 15.99 35.19
C PRO A 73 -0.79 16.25 33.69
N LEU A 74 -1.66 15.51 32.98
CA LEU A 74 -1.97 15.66 31.58
C LEU A 74 -3.49 15.49 31.39
N ASP A 75 -4.13 16.49 30.81
CA ASP A 75 -5.56 16.47 30.48
C ASP A 75 -5.77 16.38 28.97
N TRP A 76 -6.98 16.03 28.58
CA TRP A 76 -7.46 16.29 27.22
C TRP A 76 -7.28 17.77 26.87
N SER A 77 -6.93 18.04 25.65
CA SER A 77 -6.76 19.38 25.09
C SER A 77 -7.62 19.57 23.85
N LEU A 78 -7.83 20.82 23.45
CA LEU A 78 -8.35 21.16 22.15
C LEU A 78 -7.16 21.33 21.20
N GLU A 79 -7.08 20.53 20.15
CA GLU A 79 -6.10 20.69 19.09
C GLU A 79 -6.79 21.33 17.87
N MET A 80 -6.18 22.37 17.31
CA MET A 80 -6.72 23.15 16.20
C MET A 80 -6.02 22.87 14.87
N ASP A 81 -4.89 22.18 14.91
CA ASP A 81 -4.13 21.82 13.72
C ASP A 81 -4.34 20.34 13.39
N PRO A 82 -5.06 19.99 12.33
CA PRO A 82 -5.21 18.58 11.93
C PRO A 82 -3.87 17.87 11.71
N ALA A 83 -2.80 18.61 11.40
CA ALA A 83 -1.46 18.06 11.19
C ALA A 83 -0.64 17.88 12.48
N ALA A 84 -1.18 18.24 13.66
CA ALA A 84 -0.50 18.09 14.95
C ALA A 84 -0.39 16.64 15.45
N ILE A 85 -0.85 15.66 14.66
CA ILE A 85 -0.69 14.22 14.96
C ILE A 85 0.82 13.91 15.09
N PRO A 86 1.28 13.41 16.25
CA PRO A 86 2.72 13.37 16.56
C PRO A 86 3.52 12.32 15.79
N VAL A 87 2.86 11.45 15.05
CA VAL A 87 3.52 10.41 14.27
C VAL A 87 3.64 10.84 12.82
N THR A 88 4.85 11.08 12.36
CA THR A 88 5.16 11.60 11.01
C THR A 88 4.68 10.70 9.86
N ALA A 89 4.35 9.43 10.13
CA ALA A 89 3.83 8.48 9.15
C ALA A 89 2.30 8.47 9.05
N LEU A 90 1.58 9.27 9.87
CA LEU A 90 0.12 9.29 9.85
C LEU A 90 -0.41 10.55 9.18
N SER A 91 -1.53 10.38 8.49
CA SER A 91 -2.23 11.50 7.84
C SER A 91 -2.82 12.46 8.89
N PRO A 92 -2.95 13.75 8.59
CA PRO A 92 -3.69 14.69 9.43
C PRO A 92 -5.09 14.18 9.78
N MET A 93 -5.63 14.59 10.94
CA MET A 93 -7.01 14.25 11.33
C MET A 93 -7.97 14.65 10.20
N ALA A 94 -8.80 13.69 9.75
CA ALA A 94 -9.64 13.84 8.57
C ALA A 94 -11.15 13.77 8.87
N SER A 95 -11.57 14.00 10.13
CA SER A 95 -12.99 14.15 10.48
C SER A 95 -13.61 15.36 9.76
N PRO A 96 -14.93 15.37 9.51
CA PRO A 96 -15.60 16.47 8.81
C PRO A 96 -15.33 17.85 9.39
N THR A 97 -15.17 17.96 10.72
CA THR A 97 -14.96 19.25 11.40
C THR A 97 -13.55 19.43 11.97
N ALA A 98 -12.58 18.57 11.66
CA ALA A 98 -11.22 18.62 12.20
C ALA A 98 -10.54 20.01 12.11
N SER A 99 -10.90 20.81 11.12
CA SER A 99 -10.34 22.17 10.94
C SER A 99 -10.83 23.21 11.95
N ASN A 100 -11.89 22.92 12.72
CA ASN A 100 -12.40 23.82 13.77
C ASN A 100 -11.98 23.39 15.18
N GLY A 101 -11.29 22.25 15.30
CA GLY A 101 -10.74 21.69 16.52
C GLY A 101 -11.27 20.29 16.81
N TYR A 102 -10.53 19.54 17.60
CA TYR A 102 -10.89 18.20 18.07
C TYR A 102 -10.30 17.95 19.47
N LEU A 103 -10.91 17.06 20.24
CA LEU A 103 -10.35 16.62 21.53
C LEU A 103 -9.10 15.78 21.27
N PHE A 104 -8.03 16.08 22.01
CA PHE A 104 -6.75 15.44 21.79
C PHE A 104 -6.05 15.09 23.11
N ILE A 105 -5.51 13.89 23.19
CA ILE A 105 -4.61 13.46 24.24
C ILE A 105 -3.35 12.86 23.59
N ASN A 106 -2.17 13.32 24.01
CA ASN A 106 -0.88 12.88 23.52
C ASN A 106 -0.02 12.37 24.69
N SER A 107 -0.08 11.09 24.96
CA SER A 107 0.70 10.43 26.01
C SER A 107 2.21 10.51 25.71
N ASP A 108 2.62 10.37 24.45
CA ASP A 108 4.02 10.52 24.03
C ASP A 108 4.60 11.92 24.32
N GLY A 109 3.76 12.92 24.37
CA GLY A 109 4.16 14.29 24.65
C GLY A 109 4.70 14.49 26.07
N THR A 110 4.48 13.55 27.00
CA THR A 110 4.99 13.62 28.37
C THR A 110 6.48 13.30 28.46
N GLY A 111 7.02 12.56 27.47
CA GLY A 111 8.41 12.09 27.49
C GLY A 111 8.68 10.99 28.53
N GLY A 112 7.63 10.27 28.95
CA GLY A 112 7.73 9.10 29.81
C GLY A 112 8.41 7.90 29.15
N LEU A 113 8.56 6.81 29.88
CA LEU A 113 9.06 5.53 29.40
C LEU A 113 8.13 4.40 29.86
N ASP A 114 8.18 3.27 29.18
CA ASP A 114 7.41 2.09 29.53
C ASP A 114 7.68 1.67 30.99
N ASN A 115 6.61 1.52 31.78
CA ASN A 115 6.64 1.06 33.16
C ASN A 115 7.56 1.91 34.09
N ASP A 116 7.62 3.20 33.89
CA ASP A 116 8.44 4.12 34.71
C ASP A 116 7.69 4.71 35.91
N GLY A 117 6.40 4.39 36.08
CA GLY A 117 5.54 4.86 37.15
C GLY A 117 4.97 6.26 36.90
N THR A 118 4.91 6.68 35.64
CA THR A 118 4.36 7.97 35.21
C THR A 118 3.14 7.83 34.29
N PRO A 119 2.07 7.09 34.70
CA PRO A 119 0.94 6.82 33.85
C PRO A 119 0.14 8.07 33.49
N VAL A 120 -0.41 8.08 32.27
CA VAL A 120 -1.38 9.06 31.81
C VAL A 120 -2.79 8.46 31.94
N GLU A 121 -3.60 9.02 32.82
CA GLU A 121 -5.00 8.64 33.00
C GLU A 121 -5.88 9.87 33.09
N CYS A 122 -6.82 10.02 32.15
CA CYS A 122 -7.65 11.21 32.04
C CYS A 122 -9.01 10.95 31.42
N THR A 123 -9.95 11.87 31.68
CA THR A 123 -11.32 11.83 31.13
C THR A 123 -11.75 13.19 30.59
N ALA A 124 -12.59 13.13 29.54
CA ALA A 124 -13.35 14.28 29.05
C ALA A 124 -14.85 13.90 29.11
N THR A 125 -15.63 14.65 29.89
CA THR A 125 -17.03 14.32 30.22
C THR A 125 -17.95 15.42 29.71
N SER A 126 -18.99 15.06 28.95
CA SER A 126 -20.02 15.99 28.46
C SER A 126 -20.83 16.62 29.61
N SER A 127 -21.55 17.70 29.30
CA SER A 127 -22.67 18.17 30.10
C SER A 127 -23.81 17.13 30.14
N LEU A 128 -24.83 17.38 30.98
CA LEU A 128 -26.05 16.55 31.03
C LEU A 128 -26.81 16.64 29.71
N ILE A 129 -27.28 15.49 29.22
CA ILE A 129 -28.03 15.30 28.00
C ILE A 129 -29.38 14.70 28.34
N ASP A 130 -30.47 15.32 27.92
CA ASP A 130 -31.85 14.85 28.11
C ASP A 130 -32.29 14.02 26.90
N LEU A 131 -32.50 12.71 27.11
CA LEU A 131 -32.99 11.77 26.11
C LEU A 131 -34.45 11.35 26.37
N THR A 132 -35.22 12.13 27.16
CA THR A 132 -36.66 11.88 27.41
C THR A 132 -37.42 11.85 26.11
N GLY A 133 -38.19 10.80 25.89
CA GLY A 133 -38.96 10.59 24.65
C GLY A 133 -38.22 9.85 23.54
N TRP A 134 -36.95 9.53 23.73
CA TRP A 134 -36.10 8.86 22.76
C TRP A 134 -35.71 7.46 23.27
N PRO A 135 -36.51 6.42 23.04
CA PRO A 135 -36.25 5.07 23.58
C PRO A 135 -35.11 4.34 22.87
N TYR A 136 -34.85 4.66 21.60
CA TYR A 136 -33.85 4.00 20.77
C TYR A 136 -32.80 5.02 20.30
N VAL A 137 -31.62 4.97 20.87
CA VAL A 137 -30.58 5.96 20.69
C VAL A 137 -29.20 5.34 20.48
N GLN A 138 -28.40 5.95 19.64
CA GLN A 138 -27.02 5.57 19.40
C GLN A 138 -26.09 6.77 19.63
N LEU A 139 -24.91 6.47 20.11
CA LEU A 139 -23.77 7.39 20.19
C LEU A 139 -22.85 7.13 19.01
N THR A 140 -22.48 8.18 18.28
CA THR A 140 -21.50 8.13 17.18
C THR A 140 -20.42 9.16 17.40
N PHE A 141 -19.22 8.89 16.95
CA PHE A 141 -18.11 9.86 16.94
C PHE A 141 -17.05 9.44 15.94
N SER A 142 -16.26 10.40 15.49
CA SER A 142 -15.05 10.21 14.69
C SER A 142 -13.83 10.18 15.59
N HIS A 143 -12.89 9.27 15.34
CA HIS A 143 -11.64 9.29 16.07
C HIS A 143 -10.45 8.86 15.19
N ASN A 144 -9.23 9.19 15.66
CA ASN A 144 -7.99 8.74 15.08
C ASN A 144 -7.00 8.43 16.20
N TYR A 145 -6.27 7.32 16.08
CA TYR A 145 -5.31 6.89 17.09
C TYR A 145 -4.25 5.97 16.52
N ARG A 146 -3.18 5.83 17.29
CA ARG A 146 -2.27 4.69 17.21
C ARG A 146 -2.32 3.94 18.53
N TRP A 147 -2.49 2.63 18.50
CA TRP A 147 -2.62 1.81 19.69
C TRP A 147 -1.29 1.20 20.14
N TRP A 148 -1.03 1.27 21.43
CA TRP A 148 0.08 0.59 22.09
C TRP A 148 -0.27 0.26 23.54
N GLN A 149 -0.88 -0.90 23.81
CA GLN A 149 -1.22 -1.42 25.14
C GLN A 149 -2.08 -0.48 26.02
N ASP A 150 -2.55 0.63 25.50
CA ASP A 150 -3.41 1.58 26.17
C ASP A 150 -4.88 1.12 26.21
N THR A 151 -5.64 1.71 27.13
CA THR A 151 -7.08 1.57 27.23
C THR A 151 -7.76 2.83 26.72
N ARG A 152 -8.56 2.70 25.66
CA ARG A 152 -9.48 3.71 25.17
C ARG A 152 -10.88 3.22 25.33
N ALA A 153 -11.71 4.01 25.98
CA ALA A 153 -13.10 3.63 26.20
C ALA A 153 -14.01 4.84 26.15
N VAL A 154 -15.25 4.61 25.73
CA VAL A 154 -16.36 5.51 25.97
C VAL A 154 -17.13 4.99 27.16
N ARG A 155 -17.47 5.88 28.09
CA ARG A 155 -18.33 5.59 29.22
C ARG A 155 -19.61 6.38 29.08
N VAL A 156 -20.73 5.74 29.35
CA VAL A 156 -22.05 6.39 29.35
C VAL A 156 -22.68 6.22 30.73
N SER A 157 -23.16 7.32 31.27
CA SER A 157 -23.96 7.35 32.50
C SER A 157 -25.40 7.73 32.14
N ALA A 158 -26.36 7.13 32.83
CA ALA A 158 -27.78 7.45 32.74
C ALA A 158 -28.35 8.13 34.00
N ASP A 159 -27.48 8.44 34.97
CA ASP A 159 -27.84 8.96 36.31
C ASP A 159 -26.97 10.15 36.72
N GLY A 160 -26.56 10.97 35.77
CA GLY A 160 -25.81 12.21 36.03
C GLY A 160 -24.37 11.98 36.49
N GLY A 161 -23.75 10.86 36.08
CA GLY A 161 -22.35 10.57 36.37
C GLY A 161 -22.12 9.78 37.65
N VAL A 162 -23.16 9.26 38.28
CA VAL A 162 -23.03 8.44 39.50
C VAL A 162 -22.56 7.03 39.17
N ASN A 163 -23.15 6.40 38.14
CA ASN A 163 -22.74 5.11 37.64
C ASN A 163 -22.40 5.18 36.16
N TRP A 164 -21.38 4.43 35.75
CA TRP A 164 -20.87 4.43 34.38
C TRP A 164 -20.86 3.02 33.81
N THR A 165 -21.34 2.90 32.57
CA THR A 165 -21.14 1.70 31.75
C THR A 165 -20.05 2.00 30.74
N GLN A 166 -19.01 1.16 30.69
CA GLN A 166 -17.87 1.31 29.82
C GLN A 166 -18.05 0.48 28.54
N PHE A 167 -17.72 1.09 27.41
CA PHE A 167 -17.60 0.48 26.09
C PHE A 167 -16.14 0.60 25.68
N ASP A 168 -15.43 -0.53 25.69
CA ASP A 168 -14.03 -0.57 25.30
C ASP A 168 -13.95 -0.45 23.78
N LEU A 169 -13.09 0.44 23.30
CA LEU A 169 -12.83 0.68 21.88
C LEU A 169 -11.65 -0.16 21.35
N THR A 170 -10.96 -0.86 22.23
CA THR A 170 -9.94 -1.83 21.90
C THR A 170 -10.55 -3.23 21.96
N ASP A 171 -10.26 -4.07 20.97
CA ASP A 171 -10.76 -5.45 20.94
C ASP A 171 -10.29 -6.20 22.19
N ALA A 172 -11.22 -6.92 22.83
CA ALA A 172 -10.92 -7.77 23.99
C ALA A 172 -9.90 -8.89 23.71
N ASN A 173 -9.61 -9.18 22.45
CA ASN A 173 -8.59 -10.14 22.01
C ASN A 173 -7.21 -9.51 21.77
N GLY A 174 -7.06 -8.21 22.06
CA GLY A 174 -5.83 -7.45 21.84
C GLY A 174 -5.56 -7.17 20.35
N TYR A 175 -5.49 -5.92 19.99
CA TYR A 175 -4.87 -5.56 18.72
C TYR A 175 -3.40 -5.94 18.76
N PRO A 176 -2.79 -6.35 17.66
CA PRO A 176 -1.34 -6.36 17.59
C PRO A 176 -0.84 -4.94 17.92
N SER A 177 0.16 -4.86 18.77
CA SER A 177 0.83 -3.60 19.09
C SER A 177 1.14 -2.84 17.80
N LEU A 178 0.99 -1.49 17.83
CA LEU A 178 1.28 -0.58 16.73
C LEU A 178 0.21 -0.48 15.63
N GLN A 179 -1.01 -0.85 15.92
CA GLN A 179 -2.09 -0.69 14.95
C GLN A 179 -2.59 0.76 14.92
N ASN A 180 -2.62 1.33 13.72
CA ASN A 180 -3.25 2.61 13.45
C ASN A 180 -4.75 2.42 13.22
N SER A 181 -5.56 3.39 13.66
CA SER A 181 -6.96 3.47 13.24
C SER A 181 -7.07 3.86 11.77
N ASN A 182 -8.26 3.67 11.17
CA ASN A 182 -8.65 4.44 10.00
C ASN A 182 -8.68 5.94 10.34
N ASN A 183 -8.69 6.80 9.34
CA ASN A 183 -8.66 8.24 9.54
C ASN A 183 -9.74 8.97 8.68
N PRO A 184 -10.87 9.37 9.30
CA PRO A 184 -11.28 9.02 10.65
C PRO A 184 -11.78 7.59 10.73
N GLN A 185 -11.67 6.95 11.89
CA GLN A 185 -12.49 5.83 12.25
C GLN A 185 -13.78 6.34 12.87
N ASN A 186 -14.92 5.78 12.45
CA ASN A 186 -16.23 6.17 12.99
C ASN A 186 -16.78 5.06 13.87
N GLU A 187 -17.18 5.41 15.09
CA GLU A 187 -17.78 4.48 16.03
C GLU A 187 -19.30 4.69 16.10
N ILE A 188 -20.03 3.58 16.24
CA ILE A 188 -21.49 3.57 16.43
C ILE A 188 -21.80 2.63 17.57
N ILE A 189 -22.27 3.18 18.68
CA ILE A 189 -22.58 2.43 19.90
C ILE A 189 -24.08 2.54 20.18
N ASN A 190 -24.80 1.43 20.19
CA ASN A 190 -26.20 1.41 20.62
C ASN A 190 -26.25 1.56 22.15
N ILE A 191 -26.76 2.70 22.61
CA ILE A 191 -26.89 3.02 24.03
C ILE A 191 -28.35 2.96 24.53
N SER A 192 -29.28 2.46 23.71
CA SER A 192 -30.73 2.44 24.00
C SER A 192 -31.07 1.76 25.34
N ALA A 193 -30.48 0.59 25.58
CA ALA A 193 -30.76 -0.18 26.80
C ALA A 193 -30.31 0.53 28.09
N LEU A 194 -29.32 1.41 27.98
CA LEU A 194 -28.75 2.16 29.11
C LEU A 194 -29.36 3.56 29.22
N ALA A 195 -29.39 4.29 28.13
CA ALA A 195 -29.66 5.74 28.10
C ALA A 195 -31.03 6.10 27.49
N GLY A 196 -31.72 5.15 26.85
CA GLY A 196 -33.01 5.42 26.23
C GLY A 196 -34.05 5.94 27.25
N ASN A 197 -34.75 7.04 26.93
CA ASN A 197 -35.72 7.74 27.77
C ASN A 197 -35.16 8.29 29.12
N GLN A 198 -33.83 8.41 29.28
CA GLN A 198 -33.24 8.97 30.50
C GLN A 198 -33.04 10.50 30.34
N ASP A 199 -33.21 11.26 31.43
CA ASP A 199 -33.10 12.71 31.44
C ASP A 199 -31.75 13.25 31.91
N SER A 200 -30.86 12.37 32.34
CA SER A 200 -29.61 12.72 33.01
C SER A 200 -28.43 11.93 32.45
N VAL A 201 -28.33 11.88 31.11
CA VAL A 201 -27.29 11.12 30.41
C VAL A 201 -26.00 11.95 30.30
N MET A 202 -24.86 11.28 30.47
CA MET A 202 -23.54 11.86 30.21
C MET A 202 -22.68 10.91 29.39
N VAL A 203 -21.84 11.43 28.53
CA VAL A 203 -20.83 10.73 27.74
C VAL A 203 -19.46 11.11 28.25
N GLN A 204 -18.57 10.14 28.43
CA GLN A 204 -17.20 10.37 28.89
C GLN A 204 -16.22 9.60 28.01
N PHE A 205 -15.23 10.28 27.45
CA PHE A 205 -14.05 9.66 26.86
C PHE A 205 -13.02 9.39 27.96
N TYR A 206 -12.58 8.14 28.05
CA TYR A 206 -11.63 7.67 29.04
C TYR A 206 -10.38 7.14 28.34
N TYR A 207 -9.23 7.68 28.73
CA TYR A 207 -7.93 7.26 28.25
C TYR A 207 -7.03 6.88 29.42
N PHE A 208 -6.34 5.74 29.29
CA PHE A 208 -5.33 5.28 30.21
C PHE A 208 -4.22 4.57 29.44
N ASP A 209 -2.99 5.10 29.48
CA ASP A 209 -1.85 4.54 28.75
C ASP A 209 -1.26 3.29 29.38
N ASN A 210 -1.79 2.82 30.53
CA ASN A 210 -1.32 1.66 31.29
C ASN A 210 0.16 1.74 31.69
N ASP A 211 0.73 2.94 31.80
CA ASP A 211 2.15 3.18 32.08
C ASP A 211 3.08 2.66 30.96
N PHE A 212 2.61 2.72 29.68
CA PHE A 212 3.34 2.24 28.52
C PHE A 212 3.73 3.36 27.54
N TRP A 213 3.52 4.64 27.87
CA TRP A 213 3.84 5.75 26.96
C TRP A 213 3.21 5.54 25.56
N ALA A 214 1.88 5.49 25.54
CA ALA A 214 1.10 4.94 24.43
C ALA A 214 0.55 6.01 23.48
N TRP A 215 1.36 6.55 22.60
CA TRP A 215 1.02 7.39 21.46
C TRP A 215 -0.04 8.48 21.76
N TYR A 216 -1.16 8.48 21.04
CA TYR A 216 -2.19 9.52 21.12
C TYR A 216 -3.59 8.97 20.83
N TRP A 217 -4.58 9.80 21.15
CA TRP A 217 -5.97 9.62 20.74
C TRP A 217 -6.60 10.98 20.44
N ALA A 218 -7.23 11.11 19.22
CA ALA A 218 -7.98 12.26 18.75
C ALA A 218 -9.46 11.86 18.61
N VAL A 219 -10.38 12.70 19.06
CA VAL A 219 -11.85 12.46 19.01
C VAL A 219 -12.56 13.71 18.51
N ASP A 220 -13.54 13.53 17.62
CA ASP A 220 -14.29 14.61 17.00
C ASP A 220 -15.72 14.18 16.63
N ASP A 221 -16.57 15.12 16.22
CA ASP A 221 -17.93 14.91 15.70
C ASP A 221 -18.79 13.98 16.57
N VAL A 222 -18.88 14.24 17.87
CA VAL A 222 -19.61 13.42 18.82
C VAL A 222 -21.10 13.70 18.72
N MET A 223 -21.94 12.66 18.53
CA MET A 223 -23.37 12.83 18.31
C MET A 223 -24.19 11.72 18.98
N ILE A 224 -25.31 12.08 19.58
CA ILE A 224 -26.38 11.15 19.93
C ILE A 224 -27.56 11.37 19.00
N SER A 225 -28.00 10.31 18.35
CA SER A 225 -29.11 10.33 17.41
C SER A 225 -30.10 9.20 17.69
N GLU A 226 -31.33 9.37 17.17
CA GLU A 226 -32.34 8.30 17.15
C GLU A 226 -31.85 7.15 16.24
N ILE A 227 -32.08 5.92 16.66
CA ILE A 227 -31.92 4.76 15.78
C ILE A 227 -33.17 4.62 14.94
N PRO A 228 -33.10 4.72 13.60
CA PRO A 228 -34.28 4.63 12.75
C PRO A 228 -34.87 3.22 12.77
N ASN A 229 -36.15 3.09 12.36
CA ASN A 229 -36.81 1.78 12.23
C ASN A 229 -36.08 0.89 11.22
N ASN A 230 -35.74 1.46 10.07
CA ASN A 230 -35.09 0.74 8.97
C ASN A 230 -33.76 1.43 8.64
N ALA A 231 -32.67 0.75 8.88
CA ALA A 231 -31.34 1.18 8.48
C ALA A 231 -30.48 -0.03 8.18
N MET A 232 -29.66 0.08 7.16
CA MET A 232 -28.70 -0.93 6.76
C MET A 232 -27.31 -0.33 6.71
N ALA A 233 -26.33 -1.10 7.12
CA ALA A 233 -24.92 -0.79 6.97
C ALA A 233 -24.21 -1.95 6.28
N ILE A 234 -23.19 -1.62 5.49
CA ILE A 234 -22.20 -2.55 4.97
C ILE A 234 -20.89 -2.26 5.72
N THR A 235 -20.33 -3.26 6.39
CA THR A 235 -19.19 -3.05 7.29
C THR A 235 -17.90 -3.64 6.78
N GLU A 236 -17.98 -4.55 5.82
CA GLU A 236 -16.82 -5.20 5.22
C GLU A 236 -17.19 -5.66 3.81
N THR A 237 -16.31 -5.41 2.85
CA THR A 237 -16.46 -5.88 1.47
C THR A 237 -15.21 -6.65 1.06
N VAL A 238 -15.41 -7.77 0.35
CA VAL A 238 -14.35 -8.72 0.02
C VAL A 238 -14.50 -9.20 -1.42
N GLN A 239 -13.37 -9.37 -2.12
CA GLN A 239 -13.33 -9.87 -3.49
C GLN A 239 -12.59 -11.22 -3.58
N GLY A 240 -12.86 -12.11 -2.62
CA GLY A 240 -12.20 -13.41 -2.52
C GLY A 240 -10.73 -13.28 -2.11
N GLY A 241 -9.87 -14.16 -2.63
CA GLY A 241 -8.45 -14.18 -2.30
C GLY A 241 -7.63 -12.96 -2.74
N TRP A 242 -8.26 -11.96 -3.34
CA TRP A 242 -7.63 -10.72 -3.79
C TRP A 242 -7.65 -9.60 -2.76
N TRP A 243 -8.33 -9.83 -1.65
CA TRP A 243 -8.46 -8.85 -0.57
C TRP A 243 -7.69 -9.30 0.67
N GLN A 244 -7.00 -8.35 1.28
CA GLN A 244 -6.14 -8.59 2.42
C GLN A 244 -6.92 -8.74 3.73
N GLY A 245 -6.44 -9.64 4.61
CA GLY A 245 -7.02 -9.87 5.93
C GLY A 245 -8.29 -10.73 5.92
N TYR A 246 -8.72 -11.21 4.75
CA TYR A 246 -9.89 -12.04 4.64
C TYR A 246 -9.59 -13.51 4.99
N THR A 247 -10.28 -14.01 6.01
CA THR A 247 -10.06 -15.36 6.54
C THR A 247 -11.25 -16.29 6.41
N ALA A 248 -12.42 -15.83 5.94
CA ALA A 248 -13.64 -16.66 5.90
C ALA A 248 -13.52 -17.86 4.96
N THR A 249 -12.74 -17.76 3.89
CA THR A 249 -12.44 -18.88 2.99
C THR A 249 -11.09 -19.55 3.27
N GLY A 250 -10.37 -19.14 4.33
CA GLY A 250 -9.10 -19.74 4.74
C GLY A 250 -7.86 -19.23 3.99
N GLY A 251 -7.95 -18.10 3.28
CA GLY A 251 -6.83 -17.46 2.60
C GLY A 251 -6.27 -16.24 3.35
N ASP A 252 -4.99 -15.97 3.19
CA ASP A 252 -4.37 -14.69 3.56
C ASP A 252 -4.65 -13.70 2.44
N GLY A 253 -5.87 -13.19 2.30
CA GLY A 253 -6.21 -12.26 1.23
C GLY A 253 -5.26 -11.05 1.20
N TYR A 254 -4.70 -10.74 0.03
CA TYR A 254 -3.86 -9.56 -0.19
C TYR A 254 -4.57 -8.56 -1.09
N ASP A 255 -4.30 -7.29 -0.84
CA ASP A 255 -4.77 -6.21 -1.69
C ASP A 255 -3.99 -6.20 -3.00
N TYR A 256 -4.51 -6.86 -4.02
CA TYR A 256 -3.93 -6.82 -5.36
C TYR A 256 -4.65 -5.77 -6.20
N THR A 257 -3.94 -4.74 -6.62
CA THR A 257 -4.45 -3.67 -7.49
C THR A 257 -4.26 -3.98 -8.96
N PHE A 258 -3.12 -4.61 -9.31
CA PHE A 258 -2.79 -5.06 -10.66
C PHE A 258 -2.80 -6.59 -10.70
N LYS A 259 -3.68 -7.18 -11.50
CA LYS A 259 -3.88 -8.62 -11.56
C LYS A 259 -3.76 -9.13 -13.00
N PRO A 260 -2.81 -10.02 -13.31
CA PRO A 260 -2.75 -10.64 -14.62
C PRO A 260 -4.00 -11.48 -14.90
N LEU A 261 -4.46 -11.46 -16.14
CA LEU A 261 -5.65 -12.19 -16.57
C LEU A 261 -5.49 -13.71 -16.36
N SER A 262 -4.28 -14.25 -16.49
CA SER A 262 -3.96 -15.66 -16.19
C SER A 262 -4.28 -16.02 -14.75
N GLN A 263 -3.86 -15.19 -13.79
CA GLN A 263 -4.08 -15.41 -12.37
C GLN A 263 -5.57 -15.29 -12.02
N LEU A 264 -6.27 -14.29 -12.59
CA LEU A 264 -7.72 -14.14 -12.42
C LEU A 264 -8.54 -15.25 -13.06
N SER A 265 -8.06 -15.84 -14.15
CA SER A 265 -8.71 -16.98 -14.78
C SER A 265 -8.64 -18.23 -13.91
N ALA A 266 -7.55 -18.40 -13.16
CA ALA A 266 -7.36 -19.50 -12.22
C ALA A 266 -8.07 -19.26 -10.87
N ASN A 267 -8.16 -17.99 -10.42
CA ASN A 267 -8.83 -17.59 -9.19
C ASN A 267 -9.80 -16.43 -9.47
N PRO A 268 -11.02 -16.70 -9.98
CA PRO A 268 -12.01 -15.67 -10.24
C PRO A 268 -12.40 -14.86 -9.01
N TYR A 269 -12.84 -13.62 -9.21
CA TYR A 269 -13.43 -12.84 -8.13
C TYR A 269 -14.65 -13.55 -7.54
N SER A 270 -14.69 -13.67 -6.23
CA SER A 270 -15.87 -13.98 -5.45
C SER A 270 -16.17 -12.78 -4.56
N PHE A 271 -17.43 -12.36 -4.53
CA PHE A 271 -17.79 -11.14 -3.81
C PHE A 271 -18.60 -11.49 -2.57
N GLU A 272 -18.23 -10.90 -1.45
CA GLU A 272 -19.01 -10.98 -0.22
C GLU A 272 -18.89 -9.71 0.59
N ALA A 273 -19.84 -9.51 1.49
CA ALA A 273 -19.81 -8.41 2.43
C ALA A 273 -20.53 -8.77 3.73
N VAL A 274 -20.15 -8.11 4.80
CA VAL A 274 -20.88 -8.15 6.06
C VAL A 274 -21.95 -7.06 6.01
N LEU A 275 -23.21 -7.45 6.00
CA LEU A 275 -24.35 -6.54 6.13
C LEU A 275 -24.86 -6.54 7.56
N ARG A 276 -25.20 -5.35 8.04
CA ARG A 276 -25.76 -5.13 9.37
C ARG A 276 -27.09 -4.38 9.28
N ASN A 277 -28.11 -4.91 9.97
CA ASN A 277 -29.30 -4.15 10.30
C ASN A 277 -28.92 -3.14 11.41
N ALA A 278 -28.85 -1.88 11.04
CA ALA A 278 -28.56 -0.77 11.93
C ALA A 278 -29.82 -0.09 12.46
N GLY A 279 -31.01 -0.64 12.12
CA GLY A 279 -32.31 -0.19 12.57
C GLY A 279 -32.89 -1.08 13.67
N ILE A 280 -34.13 -0.75 14.11
CA ILE A 280 -34.83 -1.50 15.14
C ILE A 280 -35.86 -2.49 14.59
N ALA A 281 -36.23 -2.40 13.30
CA ALA A 281 -37.09 -3.36 12.62
C ALA A 281 -36.25 -4.42 11.91
N SER A 282 -36.69 -5.68 11.92
CA SER A 282 -36.07 -6.76 11.16
C SER A 282 -36.11 -6.45 9.66
N GLN A 283 -35.04 -6.83 8.94
CA GLN A 283 -34.86 -6.60 7.51
C GLN A 283 -34.55 -7.92 6.80
N ASN A 284 -35.33 -8.28 5.74
CA ASN A 284 -34.88 -9.28 4.79
C ASN A 284 -33.82 -8.64 3.89
N SER A 285 -32.60 -9.06 4.04
CA SER A 285 -31.42 -8.39 3.44
C SER A 285 -30.76 -9.26 2.42
N TYR A 286 -30.15 -8.64 1.41
CA TYR A 286 -29.29 -9.27 0.42
C TYR A 286 -28.19 -8.31 -0.06
N LEU A 287 -27.08 -8.87 -0.47
CA LEU A 287 -25.96 -8.15 -1.09
C LEU A 287 -26.18 -8.11 -2.60
N SER A 288 -25.90 -6.98 -3.22
CA SER A 288 -25.81 -6.81 -4.67
C SER A 288 -24.39 -6.42 -5.05
N THR A 289 -23.93 -6.89 -6.20
CA THR A 289 -22.68 -6.45 -6.83
C THR A 289 -22.87 -6.12 -8.30
N GLU A 290 -22.11 -5.17 -8.78
CA GLU A 290 -22.00 -4.77 -10.17
C GLU A 290 -20.53 -4.50 -10.50
N VAL A 291 -20.06 -5.01 -11.65
CA VAL A 291 -18.72 -4.69 -12.17
C VAL A 291 -18.87 -3.92 -13.47
N ILE A 292 -18.22 -2.78 -13.54
CA ILE A 292 -18.27 -1.84 -14.67
C ILE A 292 -16.86 -1.73 -15.26
N ASP A 293 -16.74 -1.84 -16.59
CA ASP A 293 -15.49 -1.63 -17.30
C ASP A 293 -15.14 -0.13 -17.47
N ASP A 294 -13.95 0.17 -18.00
CA ASP A 294 -13.48 1.53 -18.24
C ASP A 294 -14.26 2.29 -19.33
N MET A 295 -15.12 1.60 -20.08
CA MET A 295 -16.07 2.20 -21.03
C MET A 295 -17.42 2.51 -20.39
N GLY A 296 -17.60 2.21 -19.11
CA GLY A 296 -18.86 2.40 -18.38
C GLY A 296 -19.89 1.31 -18.65
N THR A 297 -19.51 0.15 -19.17
CA THR A 297 -20.39 -0.96 -19.45
C THR A 297 -20.44 -1.90 -18.24
N THR A 298 -21.65 -2.25 -17.76
CA THR A 298 -21.80 -3.32 -16.77
C THR A 298 -21.49 -4.67 -17.41
N VAL A 299 -20.38 -5.28 -16.97
CA VAL A 299 -19.91 -6.58 -17.49
C VAL A 299 -20.29 -7.75 -16.58
N PHE A 300 -20.69 -7.46 -15.35
CA PHE A 300 -21.17 -8.45 -14.40
C PHE A 300 -22.16 -7.81 -13.43
N SER A 301 -23.19 -8.54 -13.05
CA SER A 301 -24.13 -8.15 -11.98
C SER A 301 -24.79 -9.39 -11.41
N ASP A 302 -24.80 -9.53 -10.08
CA ASP A 302 -25.45 -10.63 -9.38
C ASP A 302 -25.83 -10.24 -7.95
N VAL A 303 -26.58 -11.08 -7.27
CA VAL A 303 -27.05 -10.88 -5.90
C VAL A 303 -26.82 -12.12 -5.05
N SER A 304 -26.69 -11.93 -3.73
CA SER A 304 -26.68 -13.02 -2.77
C SER A 304 -28.07 -13.61 -2.51
N ASN A 305 -28.13 -14.73 -1.81
CA ASN A 305 -29.36 -15.18 -1.18
C ASN A 305 -29.83 -14.16 -0.13
N SER A 306 -31.15 -14.03 0.02
CA SER A 306 -31.73 -13.19 1.06
C SER A 306 -31.70 -13.87 2.43
N GLN A 307 -31.40 -13.10 3.48
CA GLN A 307 -31.42 -13.55 4.89
C GLN A 307 -32.11 -12.51 5.76
N LEU A 308 -32.76 -12.96 6.83
CA LEU A 308 -33.39 -12.06 7.81
C LEU A 308 -32.32 -11.60 8.81
N LEU A 309 -32.12 -10.29 8.89
CA LEU A 309 -31.34 -9.64 9.94
C LEU A 309 -32.28 -9.01 10.94
N ASP A 310 -32.31 -9.50 12.18
CA ASP A 310 -33.11 -8.96 13.26
C ASP A 310 -32.24 -8.34 14.36
N VAL A 311 -32.87 -7.74 15.36
CA VAL A 311 -32.17 -7.06 16.46
C VAL A 311 -31.34 -8.01 17.37
N THR A 312 -31.59 -9.32 17.31
CA THR A 312 -30.85 -10.33 18.08
C THR A 312 -29.67 -10.90 17.30
N PHE A 313 -29.79 -10.93 15.97
CA PHE A 313 -28.73 -11.29 15.03
C PHE A 313 -28.64 -10.19 13.95
N PRO A 314 -28.09 -9.03 14.31
CA PRO A 314 -28.19 -7.85 13.47
C PRO A 314 -27.25 -7.86 12.27
N GLN A 315 -26.30 -8.78 12.17
CA GLN A 315 -25.34 -8.85 11.07
C GLN A 315 -25.05 -10.27 10.64
N ASP A 316 -24.71 -10.43 9.36
CA ASP A 316 -24.25 -11.69 8.78
C ASP A 316 -23.40 -11.41 7.54
N THR A 317 -22.62 -12.42 7.11
CA THR A 317 -21.87 -12.39 5.86
C THR A 317 -22.74 -12.85 4.70
N PHE A 318 -22.81 -12.03 3.66
CA PHE A 318 -23.55 -12.29 2.43
C PHE A 318 -22.58 -12.56 1.29
N VAL A 319 -22.75 -13.67 0.60
CA VAL A 319 -21.91 -14.09 -0.52
C VAL A 319 -22.73 -14.04 -1.80
N ILE A 320 -22.18 -13.40 -2.84
CA ILE A 320 -22.75 -13.38 -4.18
C ILE A 320 -22.75 -14.79 -4.78
N ASN A 321 -23.85 -15.16 -5.45
CA ASN A 321 -24.06 -16.55 -5.88
C ASN A 321 -23.10 -17.03 -6.98
N SER A 322 -22.54 -16.12 -7.78
CA SER A 322 -21.63 -16.45 -8.87
C SER A 322 -20.29 -15.71 -8.77
N THR A 323 -19.28 -16.25 -9.41
CA THR A 323 -17.95 -15.64 -9.53
C THR A 323 -17.84 -14.85 -10.82
N PHE A 324 -16.93 -13.88 -10.85
CA PHE A 324 -16.63 -13.07 -12.03
C PHE A 324 -15.20 -13.29 -12.51
N THR A 325 -15.05 -13.65 -13.78
CA THR A 325 -13.76 -13.71 -14.48
C THR A 325 -13.77 -12.63 -15.57
N PRO A 326 -12.89 -11.63 -15.51
CA PRO A 326 -12.76 -10.63 -16.57
C PRO A 326 -12.43 -11.29 -17.92
N ALA A 327 -13.06 -10.82 -19.00
CA ALA A 327 -12.80 -11.33 -20.34
C ALA A 327 -11.63 -10.66 -21.05
N SER A 328 -11.17 -9.53 -20.54
CA SER A 328 -10.10 -8.71 -21.14
C SER A 328 -9.36 -7.90 -20.08
N THR A 329 -8.18 -7.42 -20.46
CA THR A 329 -7.44 -6.42 -19.70
C THR A 329 -8.19 -5.09 -19.76
N ALA A 330 -8.43 -4.47 -18.60
CA ALA A 330 -9.08 -3.17 -18.44
C ALA A 330 -8.98 -2.71 -16.98
N VAL A 331 -9.38 -1.47 -16.73
CA VAL A 331 -9.69 -0.99 -15.38
C VAL A 331 -11.15 -1.28 -15.09
N TYR A 332 -11.43 -1.95 -14.00
CA TYR A 332 -12.78 -2.29 -13.58
C TYR A 332 -13.13 -1.57 -12.28
N THR A 333 -14.37 -1.10 -12.18
CA THR A 333 -14.97 -0.63 -10.94
C THR A 333 -15.92 -1.69 -10.41
N ILE A 334 -15.69 -2.16 -9.20
CA ILE A 334 -16.52 -3.13 -8.48
C ILE A 334 -17.35 -2.36 -7.48
N ASN A 335 -18.65 -2.43 -7.62
CA ASN A 335 -19.62 -1.80 -6.73
C ASN A 335 -20.37 -2.87 -5.93
N MET A 336 -20.48 -2.68 -4.61
CA MET A 336 -21.23 -3.56 -3.71
C MET A 336 -22.12 -2.73 -2.79
N TRP A 337 -23.36 -3.17 -2.58
CA TRP A 337 -24.31 -2.56 -1.65
C TRP A 337 -25.28 -3.59 -1.09
N GLY A 338 -25.69 -3.36 0.15
CA GLY A 338 -26.72 -4.16 0.82
C GLY A 338 -28.11 -3.54 0.62
N THR A 339 -29.12 -4.38 0.44
CA THR A 339 -30.53 -3.97 0.35
C THR A 339 -31.32 -4.70 1.42
N GLY A 340 -32.16 -3.96 2.18
CA GLY A 340 -33.17 -4.47 3.10
C GLY A 340 -34.57 -4.21 2.58
N ASP A 341 -35.61 -4.54 3.39
CA ASP A 341 -37.02 -4.40 2.99
C ASP A 341 -37.42 -2.96 2.59
N SER A 342 -36.84 -1.96 3.22
CA SER A 342 -37.22 -0.55 3.02
C SER A 342 -36.04 0.40 2.89
N THR A 343 -34.84 -0.09 2.85
CA THR A 343 -33.60 0.72 2.86
C THR A 343 -32.45 -0.02 2.19
N SER A 344 -31.43 0.70 1.79
CA SER A 344 -30.19 0.15 1.28
C SER A 344 -28.98 0.84 1.92
N THR A 345 -27.82 0.20 1.89
CA THR A 345 -26.56 0.83 2.27
C THR A 345 -26.13 1.82 1.19
N ASN A 346 -25.11 2.60 1.48
CA ASN A 346 -24.33 3.21 0.40
C ASN A 346 -23.65 2.12 -0.42
N THR A 347 -23.19 2.52 -1.61
CA THR A 347 -22.40 1.68 -2.48
C THR A 347 -20.93 1.81 -2.10
N GLU A 348 -20.30 0.69 -1.79
CA GLU A 348 -18.85 0.59 -1.67
C GLU A 348 -18.26 0.30 -3.03
N SER A 349 -17.25 1.09 -3.44
CA SER A 349 -16.65 1.00 -4.77
C SER A 349 -15.15 0.75 -4.65
N LEU A 350 -14.66 -0.21 -5.42
CA LEU A 350 -13.24 -0.52 -5.55
C LEU A 350 -12.83 -0.45 -7.02
N ILE A 351 -11.67 0.15 -7.29
CA ILE A 351 -11.05 0.14 -8.61
C ILE A 351 -9.95 -0.92 -8.63
N THR A 352 -9.94 -1.73 -9.67
CA THR A 352 -8.93 -2.77 -9.90
C THR A 352 -8.48 -2.77 -11.36
N THR A 353 -7.20 -3.03 -11.59
CA THR A 353 -6.64 -3.10 -12.94
C THR A 353 -6.33 -4.55 -13.30
N VAL A 354 -6.96 -5.02 -14.36
CA VAL A 354 -6.64 -6.32 -14.98
C VAL A 354 -5.60 -6.09 -16.05
N THR A 355 -4.45 -6.73 -15.91
CA THR A 355 -3.29 -6.57 -16.79
C THR A 355 -3.06 -7.82 -17.63
N GLU A 356 -2.17 -7.73 -18.60
CA GLU A 356 -1.67 -8.89 -19.35
C GLU A 356 -0.54 -9.58 -18.58
N PHE A 357 0.41 -8.81 -18.05
CA PHE A 357 1.67 -9.33 -17.50
C PHE A 357 2.05 -8.79 -16.12
N ILE A 358 1.45 -7.69 -15.66
CA ILE A 358 1.87 -7.05 -14.41
C ILE A 358 1.06 -7.53 -13.23
N TYR A 359 1.76 -8.00 -12.20
CA TYR A 359 1.19 -8.44 -10.95
C TYR A 359 1.69 -7.54 -9.82
N GLY A 360 0.80 -6.72 -9.25
CA GLY A 360 1.15 -5.66 -8.32
C GLY A 360 0.12 -5.43 -7.22
N ARG A 361 0.60 -4.95 -6.07
CA ARG A 361 -0.22 -4.68 -4.88
C ARG A 361 -0.33 -3.19 -4.57
N ASP A 362 0.56 -2.36 -5.10
CA ASP A 362 0.60 -0.93 -4.88
C ASP A 362 -0.51 -0.18 -5.66
N ASN A 363 -0.78 1.06 -5.29
CA ASN A 363 -1.82 1.91 -5.91
C ASN A 363 -1.27 2.91 -6.94
N ASP A 364 -0.06 2.69 -7.41
CA ASP A 364 0.66 3.55 -8.38
C ASP A 364 0.93 4.99 -7.89
N THR A 365 0.78 5.24 -6.58
CA THR A 365 1.00 6.57 -5.99
C THR A 365 2.06 6.48 -4.90
N PRO A 366 3.25 7.07 -5.10
CA PRO A 366 4.28 7.11 -4.06
C PRO A 366 3.83 7.90 -2.83
N ASN A 367 4.04 7.32 -1.64
CA ASN A 367 3.76 7.92 -0.34
C ASN A 367 4.85 7.57 0.68
N GLY A 368 6.07 8.07 0.45
CA GLY A 368 7.25 7.74 1.24
C GLY A 368 8.15 6.71 0.57
N SER A 369 9.19 6.28 1.26
CA SER A 369 10.17 5.34 0.72
C SER A 369 10.97 4.60 1.80
N TRP A 370 11.46 3.41 1.44
CA TRP A 370 12.42 2.64 2.22
C TRP A 370 13.84 2.86 1.69
N ARG A 371 14.74 3.23 2.58
CA ARG A 371 16.16 3.34 2.26
C ARG A 371 16.83 1.97 2.33
N VAL A 372 17.23 1.44 1.19
CA VAL A 372 17.77 0.08 1.03
C VAL A 372 19.30 0.08 1.00
N GLY A 373 19.92 1.07 0.38
CA GLY A 373 21.38 1.30 0.45
C GLY A 373 21.74 2.21 1.63
N ARG A 374 22.53 1.71 2.61
CA ARG A 374 22.83 2.43 3.85
C ARG A 374 24.31 2.31 4.22
N SER A 375 24.82 3.30 5.00
CA SER A 375 26.22 3.34 5.41
C SER A 375 26.63 2.20 6.36
N CYS A 376 25.71 1.63 7.10
CA CYS A 376 25.96 0.52 8.03
C CYS A 376 25.84 -0.86 7.37
N GLY A 377 25.17 -0.95 6.20
CA GLY A 377 24.98 -2.22 5.47
C GLY A 377 23.90 -2.10 4.42
N GLY A 378 23.74 -3.14 3.61
CA GLY A 378 22.62 -3.27 2.69
C GLY A 378 21.34 -3.64 3.41
N MET A 379 20.25 -3.60 2.69
CA MET A 379 18.93 -4.12 3.09
C MET A 379 18.26 -4.75 1.87
N ILE A 380 17.37 -5.68 2.12
CA ILE A 380 16.44 -6.18 1.13
C ILE A 380 15.04 -5.78 1.57
N VAL A 381 14.23 -5.28 0.64
CA VAL A 381 12.82 -4.99 0.87
C VAL A 381 12.00 -5.76 -0.16
N GLY A 382 10.89 -6.37 0.27
CA GLY A 382 10.13 -7.26 -0.60
C GLY A 382 8.63 -7.30 -0.30
N VAL A 383 7.90 -7.78 -1.29
CA VAL A 383 6.44 -7.92 -1.29
C VAL A 383 6.09 -9.35 -1.66
N LYS A 384 5.22 -9.99 -0.87
CA LYS A 384 4.72 -11.33 -1.13
C LYS A 384 3.63 -11.33 -2.20
N TYR A 385 3.68 -12.35 -3.04
CA TYR A 385 2.69 -12.66 -4.08
C TYR A 385 2.31 -14.14 -4.01
N ASP A 386 1.02 -14.44 -3.97
CA ASP A 386 0.50 -15.81 -4.06
C ASP A 386 0.17 -16.14 -5.52
N MET A 387 0.66 -17.27 -6.01
CA MET A 387 0.42 -17.70 -7.38
C MET A 387 -0.79 -18.62 -7.47
N TYR A 388 -1.73 -18.30 -8.34
CA TYR A 388 -2.92 -19.10 -8.63
C TYR A 388 -2.80 -19.89 -9.94
N ALA A 389 -1.93 -19.46 -10.84
CA ALA A 389 -1.55 -20.15 -12.06
C ALA A 389 -0.03 -20.21 -12.18
N ASP A 390 0.50 -21.21 -12.87
CA ASP A 390 1.92 -21.26 -13.24
C ASP A 390 2.25 -20.11 -14.18
N GLU A 391 3.38 -19.43 -13.95
CA GLU A 391 3.88 -18.30 -14.75
C GLU A 391 5.40 -18.33 -14.83
N THR A 392 5.96 -17.58 -15.77
CA THR A 392 7.40 -17.28 -15.79
C THR A 392 7.61 -15.81 -15.45
N LEU A 393 8.37 -15.54 -14.38
CA LEU A 393 8.78 -14.21 -13.98
C LEU A 393 9.98 -13.76 -14.81
N TYR A 394 9.83 -12.73 -15.62
CA TYR A 394 10.91 -12.20 -16.45
C TYR A 394 11.60 -10.98 -15.85
N GLY A 395 10.95 -10.25 -14.94
CA GLY A 395 11.55 -9.10 -14.28
C GLY A 395 10.74 -8.60 -13.09
N LEU A 396 11.33 -7.67 -12.35
CA LEU A 396 10.62 -6.88 -11.36
C LEU A 396 10.56 -5.42 -11.79
N GLN A 397 9.36 -4.85 -11.78
CA GLN A 397 9.18 -3.41 -11.83
C GLN A 397 9.36 -2.85 -10.42
N VAL A 398 10.22 -1.84 -10.29
CA VAL A 398 10.55 -1.19 -9.01
C VAL A 398 10.43 0.32 -9.18
N HIS A 399 9.66 0.98 -8.33
CA HIS A 399 9.60 2.45 -8.35
C HIS A 399 10.73 3.02 -7.50
N ILE A 400 11.62 3.77 -8.15
CA ILE A 400 12.79 4.41 -7.53
C ILE A 400 12.38 5.77 -6.97
N ASP A 401 12.64 6.01 -5.70
CA ASP A 401 12.42 7.33 -5.10
C ASP A 401 13.41 8.36 -5.70
N ASP A 402 12.94 9.60 -5.87
CA ASP A 402 13.71 10.70 -6.49
C ASP A 402 14.94 11.13 -5.66
N GLN A 403 15.01 10.75 -4.39
CA GLN A 403 16.16 10.98 -3.51
C GLN A 403 17.25 9.92 -3.65
N SER A 404 17.07 8.90 -4.50
CA SER A 404 18.10 7.92 -4.79
C SER A 404 19.30 8.55 -5.52
N VAL A 405 20.48 7.94 -5.39
CA VAL A 405 21.72 8.49 -5.94
C VAL A 405 22.09 7.77 -7.23
N VAL A 406 22.33 8.53 -8.29
CA VAL A 406 22.81 8.02 -9.59
C VAL A 406 24.13 7.29 -9.42
N GLY A 407 24.26 6.13 -10.07
CA GLY A 407 25.44 5.25 -9.98
C GLY A 407 25.35 4.19 -8.90
N THR A 408 24.27 4.17 -8.10
CA THR A 408 24.04 3.12 -7.10
C THR A 408 23.70 1.80 -7.76
N SER A 409 24.35 0.71 -7.32
CA SER A 409 24.02 -0.66 -7.72
C SER A 409 22.83 -1.17 -6.93
N VAL A 410 21.84 -1.73 -7.64
CA VAL A 410 20.66 -2.40 -7.08
C VAL A 410 20.46 -3.73 -7.78
N TYR A 411 19.79 -4.68 -7.15
CA TYR A 411 19.47 -5.98 -7.73
C TYR A 411 18.09 -6.46 -7.32
N ALA A 412 17.42 -7.18 -8.19
CA ALA A 412 16.19 -7.88 -7.86
C ALA A 412 16.53 -9.27 -7.29
N VAL A 413 15.70 -9.76 -6.39
CA VAL A 413 15.87 -11.07 -5.76
C VAL A 413 14.51 -11.72 -5.54
N LEU A 414 14.45 -13.02 -5.79
CA LEU A 414 13.24 -13.83 -5.61
C LEU A 414 13.45 -14.83 -4.46
N TYR A 415 12.48 -14.89 -3.58
CA TYR A 415 12.39 -15.89 -2.53
C TYR A 415 11.07 -16.65 -2.66
N GLU A 416 11.06 -17.91 -2.25
CA GLU A 416 9.83 -18.64 -1.92
C GLU A 416 9.40 -18.25 -0.50
N ASP A 417 8.11 -17.95 -0.31
CA ASP A 417 7.58 -17.64 1.02
C ASP A 417 7.40 -18.93 1.82
N ASP A 418 8.05 -19.00 2.98
CA ASP A 418 7.85 -20.08 3.94
C ASP A 418 6.87 -19.60 5.03
N PRO A 419 5.63 -20.11 5.10
CA PRO A 419 4.65 -19.70 6.10
C PRO A 419 5.09 -19.94 7.55
N GLU A 420 6.01 -20.89 7.77
CA GLU A 420 6.47 -21.29 9.11
C GLU A 420 7.89 -20.76 9.42
N GLY A 421 8.54 -20.10 8.46
CA GLY A 421 9.94 -19.66 8.57
C GLY A 421 10.27 -18.37 7.83
N ASP A 422 11.56 -18.13 7.66
CA ASP A 422 12.07 -17.02 6.84
C ASP A 422 11.94 -17.35 5.35
N PRO A 423 11.79 -16.35 4.46
CA PRO A 423 11.78 -16.56 3.02
C PRO A 423 13.00 -17.33 2.51
N ILE A 424 12.77 -18.34 1.68
CA ILE A 424 13.80 -19.21 1.12
C ILE A 424 14.34 -18.58 -0.16
N TYR A 425 15.63 -18.29 -0.20
CA TYR A 425 16.29 -17.71 -1.38
C TYR A 425 16.20 -18.66 -2.59
N LEU A 426 15.80 -18.11 -3.73
CA LEU A 426 15.76 -18.82 -5.02
C LEU A 426 16.83 -18.29 -5.96
N THR A 427 16.75 -17.03 -6.36
CA THR A 427 17.64 -16.43 -7.35
C THR A 427 17.75 -14.91 -7.17
N GLN A 428 18.77 -14.31 -7.77
CA GLN A 428 18.89 -12.86 -7.92
C GLN A 428 19.45 -12.50 -9.30
N THR A 429 19.17 -11.26 -9.71
CA THR A 429 19.65 -10.69 -10.98
C THR A 429 21.10 -10.21 -10.87
N ASP A 430 21.70 -9.91 -12.03
CA ASP A 430 22.86 -9.03 -12.09
C ASP A 430 22.52 -7.62 -11.54
N ASP A 431 23.58 -6.87 -11.22
CA ASP A 431 23.45 -5.50 -10.72
C ASP A 431 22.91 -4.55 -11.80
N TYR A 432 21.86 -3.81 -11.46
CA TYR A 432 21.36 -2.67 -12.22
C TYR A 432 21.98 -1.39 -11.67
N ILE A 433 22.53 -0.52 -12.53
CA ILE A 433 23.14 0.75 -12.12
C ILE A 433 22.17 1.89 -12.37
N LEU A 434 21.73 2.57 -11.32
CA LEU A 434 20.80 3.69 -11.42
C LEU A 434 21.35 4.84 -12.26
N THR A 435 20.53 5.31 -13.18
CA THR A 435 20.79 6.50 -14.01
C THR A 435 19.95 7.69 -13.53
N SER A 436 20.17 8.86 -14.08
CA SER A 436 19.34 10.03 -13.76
C SER A 436 17.90 9.93 -14.30
N ALA A 437 17.65 9.05 -15.27
CA ALA A 437 16.32 8.83 -15.81
C ALA A 437 15.44 7.95 -14.92
N ASP A 438 16.05 7.20 -14.00
CA ASP A 438 15.37 6.25 -13.14
C ASP A 438 14.77 6.90 -11.89
N LEU A 439 15.30 8.07 -11.51
CA LEU A 439 14.88 8.77 -10.30
C LEU A 439 13.42 9.26 -10.41
N GLY A 440 12.59 8.87 -9.47
CA GLY A 440 11.15 9.16 -9.44
C GLY A 440 10.34 8.36 -10.47
N ASN A 441 10.89 7.28 -11.03
CA ASN A 441 10.27 6.49 -12.08
C ASN A 441 10.30 4.99 -11.78
N TRP A 442 9.46 4.24 -12.49
CA TRP A 442 9.55 2.81 -12.56
C TRP A 442 10.75 2.38 -13.39
N ILE A 443 11.52 1.44 -12.88
CA ILE A 443 12.53 0.69 -13.64
C ILE A 443 12.11 -0.77 -13.74
N GLU A 444 12.69 -1.50 -14.68
CA GLU A 444 12.50 -2.93 -14.81
C GLU A 444 13.85 -3.64 -14.72
N ILE A 445 13.96 -4.59 -13.78
CA ILE A 445 15.18 -5.35 -13.51
C ILE A 445 14.94 -6.79 -13.96
N PRO A 446 15.57 -7.25 -15.07
CA PRO A 446 15.30 -8.55 -15.66
C PRO A 446 15.97 -9.70 -14.89
N PHE A 447 15.29 -10.85 -14.82
CA PHE A 447 15.87 -12.13 -14.48
C PHE A 447 16.36 -12.82 -15.76
N ASP A 448 17.63 -13.17 -15.84
CA ASP A 448 18.23 -13.77 -17.05
C ASP A 448 17.59 -15.15 -17.35
N GLY A 449 16.90 -15.23 -18.47
CA GLY A 449 16.18 -16.42 -18.92
C GLY A 449 14.79 -16.63 -18.30
N GLY A 450 14.40 -15.83 -17.32
CA GLY A 450 13.15 -15.97 -16.58
C GLY A 450 13.18 -17.05 -15.50
N GLU A 451 12.26 -16.96 -14.53
CA GLU A 451 12.13 -17.88 -13.38
C GLU A 451 10.72 -18.46 -13.32
N ASP A 452 10.61 -19.78 -13.24
CA ASP A 452 9.32 -20.46 -13.20
C ASP A 452 8.66 -20.33 -11.82
N LEU A 453 7.43 -19.86 -11.79
CA LEU A 453 6.59 -19.74 -10.61
C LEU A 453 5.44 -20.73 -10.68
N PHE A 454 5.17 -21.40 -9.58
CA PHE A 454 4.18 -22.48 -9.53
C PHE A 454 2.92 -22.08 -8.77
N SER A 455 1.78 -22.47 -9.30
CA SER A 455 0.47 -22.32 -8.68
C SER A 455 0.42 -22.94 -7.28
N GLY A 456 -0.20 -22.25 -6.34
CA GLY A 456 -0.31 -22.65 -4.94
C GLY A 456 0.91 -22.32 -4.07
N THR A 457 1.92 -21.64 -4.63
CA THR A 457 3.13 -21.22 -3.93
C THR A 457 3.13 -19.71 -3.75
N GLY A 458 3.55 -19.24 -2.57
CA GLY A 458 3.82 -17.82 -2.31
C GLY A 458 5.27 -17.48 -2.64
N TYR A 459 5.51 -16.32 -3.22
CA TYR A 459 6.85 -15.80 -3.51
C TYR A 459 7.02 -14.40 -2.95
N VAL A 460 8.23 -14.06 -2.52
CA VAL A 460 8.60 -12.70 -2.14
C VAL A 460 9.45 -12.11 -3.25
N ALA A 461 8.86 -11.18 -3.99
CA ALA A 461 9.56 -10.35 -4.97
C ALA A 461 10.23 -9.20 -4.20
N ALA A 462 11.55 -9.12 -4.28
CA ALA A 462 12.31 -8.21 -3.45
C ALA A 462 13.42 -7.51 -4.24
N VAL A 463 13.86 -6.38 -3.71
CA VAL A 463 14.98 -5.62 -4.24
C VAL A 463 15.99 -5.35 -3.13
N GLY A 464 17.26 -5.49 -3.47
CA GLY A 464 18.37 -5.32 -2.54
C GLY A 464 19.31 -4.20 -2.95
N GLY A 465 19.93 -3.59 -1.94
CA GLY A 465 20.99 -2.61 -2.09
C GLY A 465 22.20 -2.96 -1.23
N TYR A 466 23.37 -2.49 -1.64
CA TYR A 466 24.63 -2.72 -0.94
C TYR A 466 24.91 -1.65 0.10
N ALA A 467 25.77 -2.01 1.08
CA ALA A 467 26.34 -1.04 1.99
C ALA A 467 27.22 -0.05 1.22
N ASN A 468 26.87 1.23 1.26
CA ASN A 468 27.68 2.27 0.66
C ASN A 468 27.50 3.59 1.42
N PRO A 469 28.58 4.19 1.96
CA PRO A 469 28.49 5.42 2.73
C PRO A 469 28.13 6.66 1.89
N ILE A 470 28.22 6.58 0.57
CA ILE A 470 28.02 7.70 -0.35
C ILE A 470 26.70 7.52 -1.12
N ASP A 471 26.42 6.30 -1.57
CA ASP A 471 25.30 5.99 -2.43
C ASP A 471 24.10 5.55 -1.60
N THR A 472 22.95 6.03 -1.97
CA THR A 472 21.70 5.71 -1.30
C THR A 472 20.71 5.24 -2.33
N PHE A 473 20.09 4.10 -2.08
CA PHE A 473 19.01 3.56 -2.87
C PHE A 473 17.74 3.56 -2.03
N LEU A 474 16.69 4.18 -2.54
CA LEU A 474 15.39 4.25 -1.91
C LEU A 474 14.34 3.66 -2.83
N VAL A 475 13.52 2.76 -2.29
CA VAL A 475 12.33 2.20 -2.96
C VAL A 475 11.11 2.94 -2.45
N SER A 476 10.28 3.44 -3.36
CA SER A 476 9.04 4.13 -2.99
C SER A 476 8.03 3.17 -2.36
N ASN A 477 7.19 3.70 -1.49
CA ASN A 477 6.06 3.01 -0.87
C ASN A 477 4.74 3.60 -1.37
N SER A 478 3.68 2.80 -1.39
CA SER A 478 2.33 3.25 -1.77
C SER A 478 1.33 3.25 -0.61
N GLY A 479 1.79 3.61 0.58
CA GLY A 479 0.95 3.66 1.78
C GLY A 479 1.02 2.39 2.62
N THR A 480 -0.02 2.13 3.42
CA THR A 480 -0.02 1.05 4.43
C THR A 480 -0.34 -0.30 3.81
N SER A 481 0.42 -1.32 4.20
CA SER A 481 0.11 -2.73 3.96
C SER A 481 -0.29 -3.41 5.26
N GLN A 482 -1.21 -4.35 5.20
CA GLN A 482 -1.58 -5.16 6.37
C GLN A 482 -0.92 -6.53 6.38
N GLY A 483 0.11 -6.76 5.57
CA GLY A 483 0.89 -8.00 5.58
C GLY A 483 1.54 -8.36 4.25
N GLY A 484 2.39 -9.38 4.27
CA GLY A 484 3.15 -9.82 3.10
C GLY A 484 4.14 -8.77 2.60
N THR A 485 4.65 -7.93 3.48
CA THR A 485 5.69 -6.94 3.20
C THR A 485 6.83 -7.13 4.18
N TYR A 486 8.04 -7.23 3.67
CA TYR A 486 9.19 -7.70 4.43
C TYR A 486 10.42 -6.85 4.19
N ILE A 487 11.28 -6.80 5.22
CA ILE A 487 12.67 -6.38 5.08
C ILE A 487 13.61 -7.44 5.65
N GLN A 488 14.78 -7.59 5.04
CA GLN A 488 15.90 -8.31 5.61
C GLN A 488 17.03 -7.33 5.91
N ASP A 489 17.47 -7.27 7.16
CA ASP A 489 18.58 -6.41 7.56
C ASP A 489 19.92 -7.11 7.35
N ASN A 490 20.74 -6.53 6.51
CA ASN A 490 22.04 -7.06 6.12
C ASN A 490 23.23 -6.23 6.61
N GLY A 491 23.05 -5.43 7.66
CA GLY A 491 24.20 -4.70 8.16
C GLY A 491 23.98 -3.64 9.23
N CYS A 492 22.76 -3.20 9.48
CA CYS A 492 22.50 -2.11 10.40
C CYS A 492 22.02 -2.53 11.78
N ASP A 493 21.77 -3.81 12.00
CA ASP A 493 21.25 -4.35 13.26
C ASP A 493 20.03 -3.57 13.77
N ILE A 494 18.96 -3.55 12.97
CA ILE A 494 17.66 -3.00 13.35
C ILE A 494 16.96 -3.96 14.30
N GLY A 495 17.26 -3.88 15.54
CA GLY A 495 16.80 -4.82 16.56
C GLY A 495 17.90 -5.74 17.03
N SER A 496 17.74 -6.34 18.17
CA SER A 496 18.77 -7.10 18.89
C SER A 496 19.12 -8.48 18.29
N ASN A 497 18.70 -8.78 17.07
CA ASN A 497 18.77 -10.13 16.51
C ASN A 497 19.98 -10.39 15.57
N GLY A 498 20.67 -9.34 15.09
CA GLY A 498 21.83 -9.47 14.21
C GLY A 498 21.49 -9.46 12.70
N PHE A 499 22.46 -9.85 11.89
CA PHE A 499 22.36 -9.80 10.42
C PHE A 499 21.49 -10.92 9.84
N GLY A 500 20.82 -10.63 8.73
CA GLY A 500 20.09 -11.61 7.93
C GLY A 500 18.69 -11.95 8.45
N TYR A 501 18.26 -11.32 9.52
CA TYR A 501 16.90 -11.53 10.03
C TYR A 501 15.85 -10.82 9.19
N TRP A 502 14.72 -11.48 9.04
CA TRP A 502 13.55 -10.93 8.37
C TRP A 502 12.58 -10.30 9.36
N TYR A 503 11.98 -9.19 8.93
CA TYR A 503 10.97 -8.44 9.67
C TYR A 503 9.80 -8.13 8.76
N THR A 504 8.59 -8.05 9.32
CA THR A 504 7.44 -7.49 8.61
C THR A 504 7.40 -5.97 8.79
N ILE A 505 6.90 -5.29 7.77
CA ILE A 505 6.72 -3.83 7.77
C ILE A 505 5.27 -3.49 7.45
N SER A 506 4.84 -2.28 7.84
CA SER A 506 3.48 -1.78 7.62
C SER A 506 3.31 -1.00 6.32
N GLU A 507 4.40 -0.57 5.70
CA GLU A 507 4.38 0.11 4.41
C GLU A 507 4.45 -0.89 3.26
N LEU A 508 3.82 -0.55 2.13
CA LEU A 508 3.82 -1.35 0.93
C LEU A 508 4.88 -0.84 -0.06
N PRO A 509 6.01 -1.53 -0.23
CA PRO A 509 7.01 -1.19 -1.25
C PRO A 509 6.43 -1.32 -2.65
N MET A 510 6.74 -0.37 -3.52
CA MET A 510 6.30 -0.37 -4.91
C MET A 510 7.20 -1.28 -5.75
N ILE A 511 6.95 -2.58 -5.65
CA ILE A 511 7.65 -3.66 -6.36
C ILE A 511 6.59 -4.55 -6.97
N ARG A 512 6.62 -4.75 -8.28
CA ARG A 512 5.67 -5.57 -9.05
C ARG A 512 6.39 -6.70 -9.78
N MET A 513 5.75 -7.85 -9.93
CA MET A 513 6.19 -8.92 -10.80
C MET A 513 5.81 -8.60 -12.25
N SER A 514 6.72 -8.88 -13.19
CA SER A 514 6.51 -8.75 -14.64
C SER A 514 6.67 -10.12 -15.31
N PHE A 515 5.60 -10.56 -15.96
CA PHE A 515 5.55 -11.79 -16.75
C PHE A 515 5.73 -11.50 -18.25
N ASP A 516 6.15 -10.28 -18.60
CA ASP A 516 6.40 -9.88 -19.98
C ASP A 516 7.78 -10.35 -20.44
N ILE A 517 7.83 -11.31 -21.35
CA ILE A 517 9.10 -11.79 -21.94
C ILE A 517 9.88 -10.69 -22.66
N SER A 518 9.22 -9.61 -23.08
CA SER A 518 9.90 -8.49 -23.76
C SER A 518 10.91 -7.78 -22.85
N VAL A 519 10.81 -7.93 -21.53
CA VAL A 519 11.80 -7.47 -20.54
C VAL A 519 13.21 -7.99 -20.82
N LEU A 520 13.31 -9.23 -21.36
CA LEU A 520 14.58 -9.84 -21.75
C LEU A 520 15.09 -9.34 -23.11
N SER A 521 14.26 -8.62 -23.86
CA SER A 521 14.70 -8.06 -25.13
C SER A 521 15.62 -6.88 -24.85
N VAL A 522 16.86 -6.98 -25.32
CA VAL A 522 17.66 -5.77 -25.53
C VAL A 522 16.84 -4.91 -26.46
N ASP A 523 16.48 -3.69 -26.04
CA ASP A 523 15.98 -2.70 -26.98
C ASP A 523 16.96 -2.67 -28.15
N ASN A 524 16.60 -3.27 -29.27
CA ASN A 524 17.28 -3.00 -30.52
C ASN A 524 16.98 -1.54 -30.82
N VAL A 525 17.84 -0.65 -30.33
CA VAL A 525 17.83 0.75 -30.76
C VAL A 525 18.04 0.69 -32.27
N SER A 526 16.93 0.67 -32.99
CA SER A 526 16.98 0.65 -34.46
C SER A 526 17.36 2.05 -34.92
N ILE A 527 18.56 2.18 -35.45
CA ILE A 527 18.96 3.43 -36.13
C ILE A 527 18.12 3.72 -37.37
N GLY A 528 17.13 2.89 -37.68
CA GLY A 528 16.29 2.93 -38.87
C GLY A 528 16.43 1.67 -39.71
N GLU A 529 15.84 1.68 -40.86
CA GLU A 529 16.00 0.63 -41.85
C GLU A 529 16.80 1.14 -43.03
N PHE A 530 17.64 0.31 -43.63
CA PHE A 530 18.24 0.63 -44.92
C PHE A 530 17.97 -0.50 -45.94
N THR A 531 17.93 -0.13 -47.19
CA THR A 531 17.84 -1.09 -48.28
C THR A 531 19.09 -0.98 -49.14
N LEU A 532 19.53 -2.11 -49.66
CA LEU A 532 20.72 -2.23 -50.48
C LEU A 532 20.34 -2.85 -51.83
N HIS A 533 20.61 -2.12 -52.92
CA HIS A 533 20.30 -2.60 -54.27
C HIS A 533 21.27 -2.08 -55.34
N PRO A 534 21.57 -2.88 -56.41
CA PRO A 534 21.28 -4.33 -56.47
C PRO A 534 22.17 -5.13 -55.53
N ASN A 535 21.65 -6.27 -55.06
CA ASN A 535 22.42 -7.25 -54.31
C ASN A 535 21.92 -8.66 -54.72
N PRO A 536 22.67 -9.50 -55.43
CA PRO A 536 24.07 -9.32 -55.86
C PRO A 536 24.31 -8.18 -56.83
N ASN A 537 25.58 -7.70 -56.89
CA ASN A 537 26.02 -6.59 -57.73
C ASN A 537 27.39 -6.85 -58.37
N ASN A 538 27.84 -5.94 -59.26
CA ASN A 538 29.16 -6.02 -59.91
C ASN A 538 30.22 -5.12 -59.21
N GLY A 539 30.05 -4.81 -57.94
CA GLY A 539 30.88 -3.90 -57.15
C GLY A 539 30.27 -2.49 -57.00
N VAL A 540 29.16 -2.19 -57.71
CA VAL A 540 28.47 -0.91 -57.59
C VAL A 540 27.05 -1.15 -57.08
N PHE A 541 26.66 -0.48 -55.98
CA PHE A 541 25.36 -0.60 -55.38
C PHE A 541 24.95 0.68 -54.64
N THR A 542 23.69 0.82 -54.37
CA THR A 542 23.12 1.99 -53.67
C THR A 542 22.54 1.53 -52.33
N ILE A 543 22.83 2.31 -51.30
CA ILE A 543 22.20 2.19 -49.99
C ILE A 543 21.14 3.28 -49.88
N GLU A 544 19.91 2.92 -49.59
CA GLU A 544 18.83 3.85 -49.25
C GLU A 544 18.55 3.77 -47.75
N LEU A 545 18.69 4.89 -47.06
CA LEU A 545 18.52 5.02 -45.64
C LEU A 545 17.11 5.54 -45.33
N ASN A 546 16.27 4.73 -44.69
CA ASN A 546 14.89 5.08 -44.37
C ASN A 546 14.74 5.34 -42.88
N ASN A 547 14.14 6.49 -42.51
CA ASN A 547 13.81 6.84 -41.13
C ASN A 547 15.02 6.84 -40.14
N ILE A 548 16.23 7.09 -40.62
CA ILE A 548 17.38 7.21 -39.72
C ILE A 548 17.24 8.50 -38.93
N LYS A 549 16.99 8.33 -37.61
CA LYS A 549 16.87 9.44 -36.66
C LYS A 549 18.24 9.75 -36.10
N VAL A 550 19.15 10.39 -36.85
CA VAL A 550 20.42 10.72 -36.22
C VAL A 550 21.24 11.79 -36.93
N ASP A 551 21.95 12.55 -36.12
CA ASP A 551 22.82 13.61 -36.53
C ASP A 551 24.14 13.10 -37.14
N ASP A 552 24.71 11.98 -36.69
CA ASP A 552 25.96 11.42 -37.16
C ASP A 552 25.89 9.90 -37.31
N TYR A 553 26.20 9.37 -38.49
CA TYR A 553 26.33 7.94 -38.73
C TYR A 553 27.60 7.60 -39.52
N ARG A 554 28.08 6.36 -39.32
CA ARG A 554 29.22 5.79 -40.08
C ARG A 554 28.75 4.59 -40.88
N ILE A 555 29.15 4.55 -42.13
CA ILE A 555 29.04 3.35 -42.97
C ILE A 555 30.42 2.73 -43.05
N SER A 556 30.55 1.45 -42.76
CA SER A 556 31.77 0.67 -42.96
C SER A 556 31.47 -0.63 -43.71
N ILE A 557 32.41 -1.07 -44.54
CA ILE A 557 32.30 -2.36 -45.24
C ILE A 557 33.56 -3.15 -44.95
N THR A 558 33.36 -4.40 -44.54
CA THR A 558 34.45 -5.33 -44.23
C THR A 558 34.36 -6.56 -45.14
N ASN A 559 35.51 -7.16 -45.44
CA ASN A 559 35.54 -8.49 -46.05
C ASN A 559 35.32 -9.57 -45.01
N VAL A 560 35.22 -10.85 -45.43
CA VAL A 560 35.00 -12.01 -44.53
C VAL A 560 36.14 -12.27 -43.52
N LEU A 561 37.28 -11.60 -43.65
CA LEU A 561 38.40 -11.65 -42.72
C LEU A 561 38.35 -10.51 -41.69
N GLY A 562 37.31 -9.63 -41.75
CA GLY A 562 37.17 -8.48 -40.85
C GLY A 562 38.03 -7.27 -41.26
N GLN A 563 38.63 -7.26 -42.45
CA GLN A 563 39.37 -6.09 -42.92
C GLN A 563 38.43 -5.05 -43.52
N GLU A 564 38.52 -3.80 -43.04
CA GLU A 564 37.76 -2.68 -43.55
C GLU A 564 38.25 -2.32 -44.97
N VAL A 565 37.33 -2.39 -45.93
CA VAL A 565 37.59 -2.08 -47.36
C VAL A 565 36.98 -0.77 -47.80
N TYR A 566 36.01 -0.25 -47.01
CA TYR A 566 35.39 1.05 -47.26
C TYR A 566 34.91 1.64 -45.93
N THR A 567 35.00 2.96 -45.80
CA THR A 567 34.39 3.68 -44.68
C THR A 567 33.94 5.09 -45.14
N SER A 568 32.80 5.50 -44.66
CA SER A 568 32.26 6.84 -44.84
C SER A 568 31.56 7.29 -43.59
N ALA A 569 31.70 8.54 -43.21
CA ALA A 569 30.98 9.14 -42.09
C ALA A 569 30.18 10.33 -42.61
N SER A 570 28.97 10.49 -42.11
CA SER A 570 28.11 11.64 -42.41
C SER A 570 27.79 12.38 -41.12
N SER A 571 27.94 13.68 -41.14
CA SER A 571 27.56 14.59 -40.06
C SER A 571 26.54 15.59 -40.57
N ASN A 572 25.41 15.72 -39.88
CA ASN A 572 24.38 16.76 -40.10
C ASN A 572 23.71 16.82 -41.47
N ASN A 573 23.60 15.72 -42.23
CA ASN A 573 22.88 15.71 -43.49
C ASN A 573 21.99 14.47 -43.61
N THR A 574 20.74 14.69 -43.92
CA THR A 574 19.77 13.68 -44.39
C THR A 574 20.17 13.19 -45.80
N ILE A 575 21.15 12.30 -45.88
CA ILE A 575 21.41 11.57 -47.12
C ILE A 575 20.42 10.42 -47.15
N SER A 576 19.38 10.51 -47.98
CA SER A 576 18.41 9.44 -48.16
C SER A 576 18.95 8.30 -49.06
N SER A 577 20.04 8.51 -49.77
CA SER A 577 20.61 7.51 -50.67
C SER A 577 22.08 7.79 -50.95
N GLN A 578 22.93 6.73 -50.92
CA GLN A 578 24.36 6.80 -51.23
C GLN A 578 24.76 5.66 -52.13
N THR A 579 25.38 5.98 -53.28
CA THR A 579 25.98 4.98 -54.18
C THR A 579 27.41 4.75 -53.79
N ILE A 580 27.81 3.48 -53.63
CA ILE A 580 29.15 3.02 -53.28
C ILE A 580 29.71 2.22 -54.43
N ASP A 581 30.95 2.51 -54.83
CA ASP A 581 31.69 1.81 -55.88
C ASP A 581 32.88 1.05 -55.28
N LEU A 582 32.77 -0.27 -55.31
CA LEU A 582 33.78 -1.25 -54.89
C LEU A 582 34.18 -2.16 -56.06
N SER A 583 34.03 -1.68 -57.33
CA SER A 583 34.31 -2.45 -58.54
C SER A 583 35.76 -2.92 -58.68
N ASP A 584 36.68 -2.30 -57.93
CA ASP A 584 38.08 -2.71 -57.85
C ASP A 584 38.33 -3.89 -56.88
N LEU A 585 37.32 -4.28 -56.11
CA LEU A 585 37.45 -5.41 -55.17
C LEU A 585 37.15 -6.75 -55.85
N GLY A 586 37.69 -7.83 -55.26
CA GLY A 586 37.44 -9.19 -55.70
C GLY A 586 35.99 -9.62 -55.49
N LYS A 587 35.54 -10.55 -56.37
CA LYS A 587 34.24 -11.19 -56.17
C LYS A 587 34.21 -11.92 -54.82
N GLY A 588 33.11 -11.75 -54.11
CA GLY A 588 32.97 -12.35 -52.81
C GLY A 588 31.85 -11.78 -51.95
N ILE A 589 31.85 -12.15 -50.66
CA ILE A 589 30.90 -11.68 -49.66
C ILE A 589 31.61 -10.59 -48.83
N TYR A 590 30.90 -9.51 -48.63
CA TYR A 590 31.28 -8.38 -47.77
C TYR A 590 30.15 -8.10 -46.76
N ILE A 591 30.49 -7.51 -45.64
CA ILE A 591 29.53 -7.08 -44.62
C ILE A 591 29.50 -5.56 -44.62
N LEU A 592 28.33 -5.00 -44.86
CA LEU A 592 28.02 -3.59 -44.66
C LEU A 592 27.53 -3.39 -43.25
N GLU A 593 28.07 -2.39 -42.58
CA GLU A 593 27.60 -1.93 -41.27
C GLU A 593 27.28 -0.44 -41.33
N VAL A 594 26.10 -0.08 -40.81
CA VAL A 594 25.72 1.32 -40.57
C VAL A 594 25.60 1.47 -39.07
N SER A 595 26.39 2.37 -38.49
CA SER A 595 26.48 2.55 -37.02
C SER A 595 26.41 4.02 -36.63
N ASN A 596 25.89 4.27 -35.45
CA ASN A 596 25.94 5.55 -34.75
C ASN A 596 26.44 5.36 -33.32
N SER A 597 26.26 6.35 -32.42
CA SER A 597 26.62 6.26 -30.99
C SER A 597 25.77 5.26 -30.21
N GLU A 598 24.61 4.83 -30.70
CA GLU A 598 23.62 4.07 -29.96
C GLU A 598 23.45 2.65 -30.53
N ALA A 599 23.60 2.43 -31.83
CA ALA A 599 23.32 1.13 -32.45
C ALA A 599 24.12 0.88 -33.73
N THR A 600 24.14 -0.39 -34.17
CA THR A 600 24.74 -0.85 -35.44
C THR A 600 23.76 -1.81 -36.12
N ILE A 601 23.51 -1.58 -37.43
CA ILE A 601 22.81 -2.55 -38.27
C ILE A 601 23.73 -3.03 -39.38
N SER A 602 23.62 -4.31 -39.73
CA SER A 602 24.51 -4.91 -40.73
C SER A 602 23.73 -5.70 -41.77
N GLU A 603 24.28 -5.73 -42.99
CA GLU A 603 23.75 -6.51 -44.09
C GLU A 603 24.85 -7.08 -44.98
N LYS A 604 24.54 -8.21 -45.62
CA LYS A 604 25.48 -8.91 -46.50
C LYS A 604 25.44 -8.33 -47.92
N ILE A 605 26.59 -7.96 -48.46
CA ILE A 605 26.82 -7.59 -49.86
C ILE A 605 27.41 -8.78 -50.59
N ILE A 606 26.93 -9.06 -51.83
CA ILE A 606 27.46 -10.06 -52.73
C ILE A 606 27.96 -9.39 -54.01
N ILE A 607 29.28 -9.45 -54.24
CA ILE A 607 29.91 -8.95 -55.47
C ILE A 607 30.16 -10.16 -56.40
N GLU A 608 29.63 -10.11 -57.65
CA GLU A 608 29.72 -11.20 -58.63
C GLU A 608 30.60 -10.84 -59.84
#